data_260375b8e20a8c76b8af80800183276f
#
_entry.id   260375b8e20a8c76b8af80800183276f
#
_cell.length_a   1.000
_cell.length_b   1.000
_cell.length_c   1.000
_cell.angle_alpha   90.00
_cell.angle_beta   90.00
_cell.angle_gamma   90.00
#
_symmetry.space_group_name_H-M   'P 1'
#
loop_
_entity.id
_entity.type
_entity.pdbx_description
1 polymer ?
#
loop_
_entity_poly.entity_id
_entity_poly.type
_entity_poly.pdbx_seq_one_letter_code
_entity_poly.pdbx_strand_id
1 'polypeptide(L)'
;NLANNPHRQRYNGLFSMASPDEPESPFVPAYAGVNLEHYFDARPRSDDNNIFFEPRNFPITFKKLSATSAELHQAVTPFYKVESWTTFTLAEPYYVDVKYKCVPTENVFEGGYFGVFWASYINGPLDKSMYFLGHGSTLEAPKWVQLCTALHGRDSTVRQETDTTELPMPPASDTLYQSLSPLRFSVPFFYGRFKDMVLIYMW
;
A
#
# COMPACT_ATOMS: atom_id res chain seq x y z
N ASN A 1 -2.85 20.48 14.45
CA ASN A 1 -3.71 21.02 13.41
C ASN A 1 -3.88 19.96 12.31
N LEU A 2 -5.04 19.29 12.30
CA LEU A 2 -5.34 18.18 11.39
C LEU A 2 -5.33 18.58 9.91
N ALA A 3 -5.54 19.86 9.60
CA ALA A 3 -5.56 20.38 8.24
C ALA A 3 -4.18 20.35 7.55
N ASN A 4 -3.10 20.30 8.31
CA ASN A 4 -1.73 20.30 7.77
C ASN A 4 -1.04 18.94 7.85
N ASN A 5 -1.78 17.86 8.15
CA ASN A 5 -1.19 16.53 8.15
C ASN A 5 -1.13 16.03 6.69
N PRO A 6 0.07 15.78 6.13
CA PRO A 6 0.23 15.32 4.75
C PRO A 6 -0.48 14.00 4.45
N HIS A 7 -0.68 13.14 5.45
CA HIS A 7 -1.45 11.91 5.31
C HIS A 7 -2.95 12.13 5.09
N ARG A 8 -3.46 13.34 5.33
CA ARG A 8 -4.89 13.70 5.16
C ARG A 8 -5.17 14.54 3.93
N GLN A 9 -4.15 14.85 3.17
CA GLN A 9 -4.31 15.66 1.95
C GLN A 9 -4.38 14.75 0.73
N ARG A 10 -5.36 15.04 -0.14
CA ARG A 10 -5.46 14.49 -1.50
C ARG A 10 -5.47 12.96 -1.54
N TYR A 11 -6.66 12.38 -1.45
CA TYR A 11 -6.87 10.93 -1.50
C TYR A 11 -6.75 10.38 -2.92
N ASN A 12 -6.09 9.24 -3.04
CA ASN A 12 -6.01 8.47 -4.29
C ASN A 12 -6.34 6.99 -4.07
N GLY A 13 -7.19 6.67 -3.12
CA GLY A 13 -7.58 5.31 -2.77
C GLY A 13 -9.05 5.22 -2.36
N LEU A 14 -9.39 4.20 -1.59
CA LEU A 14 -10.73 3.98 -1.05
C LEU A 14 -10.94 4.86 0.19
N PHE A 15 -11.88 5.81 0.12
CA PHE A 15 -12.20 6.66 1.25
C PHE A 15 -12.87 5.89 2.40
N SER A 16 -13.79 5.00 2.06
CA SER A 16 -14.45 4.12 3.01
C SER A 16 -14.85 2.81 2.34
N MET A 17 -14.99 1.79 3.15
CA MET A 17 -15.52 0.49 2.75
C MET A 17 -16.45 0.01 3.86
N ALA A 18 -17.58 -0.55 3.50
CA ALA A 18 -18.54 -1.11 4.43
C ALA A 18 -19.24 -2.32 3.80
N SER A 19 -19.73 -3.22 4.62
CA SER A 19 -20.59 -4.33 4.22
C SER A 19 -21.90 -4.31 5.01
N PRO A 20 -22.93 -5.06 4.59
CA PRO A 20 -24.13 -5.22 5.39
C PRO A 20 -23.87 -5.77 6.80
N ASP A 21 -22.83 -6.61 6.96
CA ASP A 21 -22.47 -7.24 8.24
C ASP A 21 -21.59 -6.33 9.10
N GLU A 22 -20.87 -5.38 8.50
CA GLU A 22 -20.08 -4.38 9.22
C GLU A 22 -20.21 -3.03 8.50
N PRO A 23 -21.08 -2.16 9.00
CA PRO A 23 -21.32 -0.84 8.39
C PRO A 23 -20.22 0.19 8.71
N GLU A 24 -19.35 -0.07 9.67
CA GLU A 24 -18.22 0.81 9.98
C GLU A 24 -17.04 0.51 9.05
N SER A 25 -16.48 1.57 8.47
CA SER A 25 -15.31 1.44 7.64
C SER A 25 -14.09 0.99 8.45
N PRO A 26 -13.29 0.01 7.96
CA PRO A 26 -12.05 -0.37 8.62
C PRO A 26 -10.97 0.71 8.50
N PHE A 27 -11.15 1.72 7.66
CA PHE A 27 -10.15 2.77 7.45
C PHE A 27 -10.33 3.91 8.43
N VAL A 28 -9.21 4.48 8.88
CA VAL A 28 -9.21 5.67 9.74
C VAL A 28 -9.96 6.81 9.03
N PRO A 29 -10.93 7.45 9.68
CA PRO A 29 -11.66 8.57 9.10
C PRO A 29 -10.72 9.65 8.55
N ALA A 30 -10.97 10.11 7.33
CA ALA A 30 -10.14 11.06 6.59
C ALA A 30 -8.74 10.55 6.18
N TYR A 31 -8.50 9.23 6.24
CA TYR A 31 -7.38 8.57 5.58
C TYR A 31 -7.94 7.57 4.56
N ALA A 32 -7.27 7.43 3.42
CA ALA A 32 -7.69 6.44 2.43
C ALA A 32 -7.10 5.06 2.75
N GLY A 33 -7.88 4.02 2.49
CA GLY A 33 -7.36 2.68 2.33
C GLY A 33 -6.91 2.43 0.90
N VAL A 34 -5.97 1.52 0.71
CA VAL A 34 -5.43 1.16 -0.61
C VAL A 34 -5.05 2.43 -1.39
N ASN A 35 -4.30 3.31 -0.76
CA ASN A 35 -3.85 4.53 -1.43
C ASN A 35 -2.39 4.42 -1.85
N LEU A 36 -2.09 4.91 -3.04
CA LEU A 36 -0.73 5.04 -3.52
C LEU A 36 -0.09 6.23 -2.82
N GLU A 37 0.82 5.95 -1.88
CA GLU A 37 1.34 6.98 -0.99
C GLU A 37 2.70 7.52 -1.43
N HIS A 38 3.61 6.62 -1.82
CA HIS A 38 4.97 6.99 -2.21
C HIS A 38 5.39 6.33 -3.50
N TYR A 39 6.21 7.04 -4.26
CA TYR A 39 7.18 6.48 -5.18
C TYR A 39 8.54 6.45 -4.49
N PHE A 40 9.38 5.49 -4.83
CA PHE A 40 10.73 5.39 -4.28
C PHE A 40 11.69 4.71 -5.27
N ASP A 41 12.97 4.97 -5.07
CA ASP A 41 14.09 4.35 -5.78
C ASP A 41 15.29 4.24 -4.81
N ALA A 42 16.53 4.19 -5.32
CA ALA A 42 17.72 4.11 -4.47
C ALA A 42 18.05 5.43 -3.72
N ARG A 43 17.33 6.52 -3.98
CA ARG A 43 17.55 7.79 -3.28
C ARG A 43 17.13 7.73 -1.83
N PRO A 44 17.82 8.45 -0.93
CA PRO A 44 17.33 8.67 0.41
C PRO A 44 15.94 9.33 0.41
N ARG A 45 15.18 9.12 1.47
CA ARG A 45 13.91 9.79 1.67
C ARG A 45 14.08 11.30 1.52
N SER A 46 13.22 11.93 0.71
CA SER A 46 13.19 13.38 0.59
C SER A 46 12.51 14.02 1.81
N ASP A 47 13.07 15.10 2.32
CA ASP A 47 12.43 15.95 3.34
C ASP A 47 11.37 16.86 2.73
N ASP A 48 11.34 17.04 1.40
CA ASP A 48 10.24 17.71 0.72
C ASP A 48 9.02 16.79 0.63
N ASN A 49 7.98 17.13 1.35
CA ASN A 49 6.72 16.38 1.36
C ASN A 49 6.06 16.31 -0.02
N ASN A 50 6.31 17.25 -0.93
CA ASN A 50 5.77 17.18 -2.29
C ASN A 50 6.43 16.06 -3.09
N ILE A 51 7.70 15.78 -2.85
CA ILE A 51 8.42 14.66 -3.46
C ILE A 51 8.09 13.37 -2.74
N PHE A 52 8.16 13.35 -1.41
CA PHE A 52 7.92 12.14 -0.62
C PHE A 52 6.50 11.59 -0.80
N PHE A 53 5.49 12.46 -0.84
CA PHE A 53 4.10 12.10 -1.10
C PHE A 53 3.66 12.46 -2.53
N GLU A 54 4.55 12.37 -3.51
CA GLU A 54 4.25 12.82 -4.86
C GLU A 54 2.95 12.24 -5.43
N PRO A 55 2.64 10.92 -5.30
CA PRO A 55 1.40 10.37 -5.83
C PRO A 55 0.14 10.99 -5.21
N ARG A 56 0.25 11.57 -4.01
CA ARG A 56 -0.87 12.18 -3.29
C ARG A 56 -0.97 13.68 -3.51
N ASN A 57 0.14 14.35 -3.81
CA ASN A 57 0.23 15.80 -3.84
C ASN A 57 -0.06 16.43 -5.20
N PHE A 58 -0.12 15.62 -6.26
CA PHE A 58 -0.41 16.12 -7.60
C PHE A 58 -1.82 15.75 -8.07
N PRO A 59 -2.39 16.52 -9.00
CA PRO A 59 -3.78 16.37 -9.41
C PRO A 59 -4.09 14.96 -9.92
N ILE A 60 -5.26 14.46 -9.50
CA ILE A 60 -5.81 13.16 -9.90
C ILE A 60 -7.19 13.41 -10.49
N THR A 61 -7.46 12.79 -11.62
CA THR A 61 -8.77 12.79 -12.26
C THR A 61 -9.53 11.55 -11.88
N PHE A 62 -10.77 11.73 -11.40
CA PHE A 62 -11.69 10.64 -11.12
C PHE A 62 -12.63 10.41 -12.30
N LYS A 63 -12.81 9.15 -12.70
CA LYS A 63 -13.77 8.74 -13.72
C LYS A 63 -14.57 7.53 -13.25
N LYS A 64 -15.90 7.70 -13.17
CA LYS A 64 -16.80 6.55 -12.98
C LYS A 64 -16.90 5.79 -14.31
N LEU A 65 -16.54 4.51 -14.29
CA LEU A 65 -16.57 3.64 -15.47
C LEU A 65 -17.90 2.89 -15.59
N SER A 66 -18.46 2.43 -14.47
CA SER A 66 -19.74 1.71 -14.40
C SER A 66 -20.42 1.94 -13.04
N ALA A 67 -21.48 1.20 -12.76
CA ALA A 67 -22.11 1.19 -11.43
C ALA A 67 -21.18 0.64 -10.34
N THR A 68 -20.26 -0.25 -10.72
CA THR A 68 -19.38 -0.98 -9.78
C THR A 68 -17.89 -0.67 -10.00
N SER A 69 -17.52 0.21 -10.93
CA SER A 69 -16.12 0.47 -11.24
C SER A 69 -15.83 1.96 -11.44
N ALA A 70 -14.65 2.36 -10.96
CA ALA A 70 -14.12 3.71 -11.12
C ALA A 70 -12.61 3.69 -11.35
N GLU A 71 -12.11 4.72 -12.01
CA GLU A 71 -10.70 4.91 -12.32
C GLU A 71 -10.20 6.23 -11.75
N LEU A 72 -9.01 6.18 -11.19
CA LEU A 72 -8.19 7.34 -10.87
C LEU A 72 -7.06 7.43 -11.90
N HIS A 73 -6.95 8.56 -12.58
CA HIS A 73 -5.84 8.83 -13.49
C HIS A 73 -5.03 10.00 -12.95
N GLN A 74 -3.73 9.78 -12.83
CA GLN A 74 -2.77 10.81 -12.52
C GLN A 74 -1.86 11.04 -13.73
N ALA A 75 -1.87 12.28 -14.23
CA ALA A 75 -0.95 12.69 -15.28
C ALA A 75 0.51 12.62 -14.80
N VAL A 76 1.45 12.73 -15.73
CA VAL A 76 2.90 12.64 -15.44
C VAL A 76 3.26 13.53 -14.25
N THR A 77 3.80 12.91 -13.23
CA THR A 77 4.23 13.61 -12.00
C THR A 77 5.55 14.37 -12.24
N PRO A 78 5.78 15.50 -11.54
CA PRO A 78 6.90 16.38 -11.89
C PRO A 78 8.27 15.82 -11.51
N PHE A 79 8.39 15.02 -10.45
CA PHE A 79 9.68 14.52 -9.96
C PHE A 79 9.98 13.12 -10.50
N TYR A 80 9.12 12.13 -10.21
CA TYR A 80 9.34 10.75 -10.66
C TYR A 80 8.94 10.50 -12.11
N LYS A 81 8.31 11.48 -12.78
CA LYS A 81 7.93 11.38 -14.21
C LYS A 81 7.05 10.18 -14.53
N VAL A 82 6.15 9.84 -13.63
CA VAL A 82 5.26 8.68 -13.74
C VAL A 82 3.84 9.12 -14.04
N GLU A 83 3.24 8.55 -15.07
CA GLU A 83 1.81 8.59 -15.33
C GLU A 83 1.16 7.30 -14.80
N SER A 84 0.00 7.38 -14.14
CA SER A 84 -0.60 6.20 -13.53
C SER A 84 -2.13 6.17 -13.61
N TRP A 85 -2.66 4.95 -13.64
CA TRP A 85 -4.08 4.62 -13.61
C TRP A 85 -4.34 3.58 -12.53
N THR A 86 -5.31 3.85 -11.68
CA THR A 86 -5.79 2.88 -10.68
C THR A 86 -7.29 2.65 -10.90
N THR A 87 -7.66 1.43 -11.23
CA THR A 87 -9.07 1.05 -11.37
C THR A 87 -9.49 0.22 -10.17
N PHE A 88 -10.59 0.62 -9.55
CA PHE A 88 -11.25 -0.13 -8.48
C PHE A 88 -12.55 -0.71 -9.03
N THR A 89 -12.78 -1.99 -8.81
CA THR A 89 -14.00 -2.68 -9.26
C THR A 89 -14.56 -3.51 -8.11
N LEU A 90 -15.83 -3.25 -7.76
CA LEU A 90 -16.55 -4.11 -6.81
C LEU A 90 -16.82 -5.46 -7.48
N ALA A 91 -16.41 -6.52 -6.84
CA ALA A 91 -16.61 -7.89 -7.25
C ALA A 91 -17.32 -8.67 -6.14
N GLU A 92 -18.46 -9.26 -6.47
CA GLU A 92 -19.21 -10.03 -5.51
C GLU A 92 -18.44 -11.28 -5.03
N PRO A 93 -18.70 -11.77 -3.82
CA PRO A 93 -19.64 -11.21 -2.84
C PRO A 93 -19.04 -10.08 -1.97
N TYR A 94 -17.71 -9.96 -1.82
CA TYR A 94 -17.09 -9.08 -0.81
C TYR A 94 -15.73 -8.52 -1.25
N TYR A 95 -15.44 -8.50 -2.56
CA TYR A 95 -14.13 -8.12 -3.04
C TYR A 95 -14.11 -6.72 -3.68
N VAL A 96 -12.96 -6.09 -3.61
CA VAL A 96 -12.61 -4.94 -4.42
C VAL A 96 -11.36 -5.30 -5.22
N ASP A 97 -11.53 -5.49 -6.52
CA ASP A 97 -10.39 -5.68 -7.40
C ASP A 97 -9.71 -4.35 -7.66
N VAL A 98 -8.39 -4.33 -7.52
CA VAL A 98 -7.56 -3.16 -7.77
C VAL A 98 -6.59 -3.46 -8.90
N LYS A 99 -6.73 -2.73 -9.99
CA LYS A 99 -5.81 -2.80 -11.12
C LYS A 99 -5.00 -1.50 -11.20
N TYR A 100 -3.69 -1.63 -11.11
CA TYR A 100 -2.77 -0.52 -11.23
C TYR A 100 -1.92 -0.64 -12.50
N LYS A 101 -1.79 0.47 -13.20
CA LYS A 101 -0.86 0.65 -14.32
C LYS A 101 -0.08 1.93 -14.11
N CYS A 102 1.23 1.88 -14.29
CA CYS A 102 2.07 3.07 -14.34
C CYS A 102 3.02 3.03 -15.54
N VAL A 103 3.35 4.21 -16.02
CA VAL A 103 4.26 4.40 -17.15
C VAL A 103 5.26 5.50 -16.78
N PRO A 104 6.51 5.15 -16.48
CA PRO A 104 7.59 6.14 -16.41
C PRO A 104 7.80 6.75 -17.80
N THR A 105 7.78 8.06 -17.89
CA THR A 105 7.97 8.77 -19.17
C THR A 105 9.42 9.15 -19.41
N GLU A 106 10.21 9.18 -18.34
CA GLU A 106 11.66 9.46 -18.36
C GLU A 106 12.37 8.49 -17.41
N ASN A 107 13.63 8.16 -17.71
CA ASN A 107 14.46 7.37 -16.80
C ASN A 107 15.19 8.31 -15.82
N VAL A 108 14.53 8.65 -14.73
CA VAL A 108 15.05 9.53 -13.67
C VAL A 108 15.41 8.77 -12.38
N PHE A 109 15.38 7.44 -12.42
CA PHE A 109 15.48 6.59 -11.23
C PHE A 109 16.93 6.26 -10.89
N GLU A 110 17.31 6.53 -9.64
CA GLU A 110 18.58 6.03 -9.11
C GLU A 110 18.48 4.53 -8.83
N GLY A 111 19.61 3.83 -9.04
CA GLY A 111 19.66 2.38 -8.83
C GLY A 111 18.98 1.54 -9.91
N GLY A 112 18.41 2.17 -10.95
CA GLY A 112 17.81 1.48 -12.10
C GLY A 112 16.47 0.79 -11.79
N TYR A 113 15.78 1.17 -10.70
CA TYR A 113 14.48 0.66 -10.35
C TYR A 113 13.55 1.77 -9.85
N PHE A 114 12.28 1.45 -9.84
CA PHE A 114 11.21 2.30 -9.35
C PHE A 114 10.23 1.43 -8.54
N GLY A 115 9.95 1.86 -7.34
CA GLY A 115 9.02 1.20 -6.44
C GLY A 115 7.77 2.02 -6.18
N VAL A 116 6.67 1.32 -5.87
CA VAL A 116 5.39 1.91 -5.47
C VAL A 116 5.04 1.43 -4.06
N PHE A 117 4.58 2.34 -3.23
CA PHE A 117 4.17 2.05 -1.87
C PHE A 117 2.68 2.36 -1.68
N TRP A 118 1.93 1.32 -1.36
CA TRP A 118 0.51 1.41 -1.04
C TRP A 118 0.29 1.37 0.45
N ALA A 119 -0.53 2.28 0.95
CA ALA A 119 -0.84 2.36 2.37
C ALA A 119 -2.34 2.18 2.64
N SER A 120 -2.63 1.60 3.79
CA SER A 120 -3.97 1.56 4.36
C SER A 120 -3.86 1.79 5.86
N TYR A 121 -4.64 2.75 6.36
CA TYR A 121 -4.65 3.09 7.78
C TYR A 121 -5.88 2.47 8.42
N ILE A 122 -5.68 1.44 9.22
CA ILE A 122 -6.78 0.70 9.86
C ILE A 122 -7.19 1.36 11.17
N ASN A 123 -8.49 1.54 11.35
CA ASN A 123 -9.08 2.30 12.45
C ASN A 123 -9.07 1.51 13.76
N GLY A 124 -8.02 1.71 14.55
CA GLY A 124 -7.92 1.26 15.93
C GLY A 124 -8.25 -0.21 16.21
N PRO A 125 -7.72 -1.18 15.41
CA PRO A 125 -8.03 -2.58 15.66
C PRO A 125 -7.50 -3.00 17.04
N LEU A 126 -8.22 -3.89 17.72
CA LEU A 126 -7.77 -4.46 19.00
C LEU A 126 -6.50 -5.29 18.80
N ASP A 127 -6.47 -6.08 17.72
CA ASP A 127 -5.29 -6.81 17.28
C ASP A 127 -4.66 -6.04 16.11
N LYS A 128 -3.47 -5.52 16.33
CA LYS A 128 -2.70 -4.74 15.34
C LYS A 128 -1.79 -5.59 14.45
N SER A 129 -1.89 -6.90 14.58
CA SER A 129 -1.03 -7.82 13.84
C SER A 129 -1.49 -7.98 12.40
N MET A 130 -0.51 -8.25 11.53
CA MET A 130 -0.74 -8.84 10.22
C MET A 130 -0.46 -10.33 10.27
N TYR A 131 -1.27 -11.11 9.56
CA TYR A 131 -1.15 -12.56 9.48
C TYR A 131 -0.90 -12.98 8.04
N PHE A 132 0.08 -13.87 7.84
CA PHE A 132 0.41 -14.41 6.53
C PHE A 132 0.99 -15.82 6.66
N LEU A 133 1.11 -16.52 5.55
CA LEU A 133 1.75 -17.83 5.50
C LEU A 133 3.26 -17.67 5.35
N GLY A 134 4.01 -18.17 6.34
CA GLY A 134 5.46 -18.07 6.43
C GLY A 134 6.20 -19.05 5.51
N HIS A 135 7.50 -18.95 5.49
CA HIS A 135 8.39 -19.75 4.65
C HIS A 135 8.08 -21.25 4.65
N GLY A 136 8.04 -21.82 3.46
CA GLY A 136 7.75 -23.23 3.23
C GLY A 136 6.32 -23.65 3.60
N SER A 137 5.38 -22.72 3.57
CA SER A 137 3.96 -22.95 3.82
C SER A 137 3.21 -23.16 2.51
N THR A 138 2.16 -23.98 2.57
CA THR A 138 1.13 -24.05 1.53
C THR A 138 -0.24 -23.83 2.14
N LEU A 139 -1.29 -23.73 1.32
CA LEU A 139 -2.66 -23.61 1.83
C LEU A 139 -3.11 -24.89 2.55
N GLU A 140 -2.60 -26.06 2.12
CA GLU A 140 -2.90 -27.38 2.73
C GLU A 140 -2.09 -27.63 3.99
N ALA A 141 -0.89 -27.02 4.10
CA ALA A 141 0.02 -27.15 5.25
C ALA A 141 0.45 -25.76 5.75
N PRO A 142 -0.46 -25.00 6.33
CA PRO A 142 -0.21 -23.60 6.70
C PRO A 142 0.71 -23.48 7.92
N LYS A 143 1.71 -22.60 7.81
CA LYS A 143 2.55 -22.14 8.92
C LYS A 143 2.28 -20.65 9.12
N TRP A 144 1.33 -20.33 9.94
CA TRP A 144 0.91 -18.95 10.18
C TRP A 144 1.97 -18.14 10.91
N VAL A 145 2.23 -16.96 10.41
CA VAL A 145 3.05 -15.93 11.05
C VAL A 145 2.14 -14.81 11.50
N GLN A 146 2.29 -14.40 12.75
CA GLN A 146 1.71 -13.17 13.31
C GLN A 146 2.82 -12.12 13.42
N LEU A 147 2.69 -11.03 12.71
CA LEU A 147 3.66 -9.94 12.70
C LEU A 147 3.05 -8.67 13.30
N CYS A 148 3.63 -8.20 14.39
CA CYS A 148 3.40 -6.88 14.95
C CYS A 148 4.74 -6.30 15.38
N THR A 149 5.20 -5.23 14.75
CA THR A 149 6.49 -4.62 15.08
C THR A 149 6.38 -3.64 16.24
N ALA A 150 7.38 -3.62 17.12
CA ALA A 150 7.37 -2.75 18.30
C ALA A 150 7.53 -1.27 17.93
N LEU A 151 8.19 -0.98 16.84
CA LEU A 151 8.43 0.37 16.32
C LEU A 151 7.88 0.48 14.90
N HIS A 152 7.35 1.65 14.57
CA HIS A 152 6.84 1.94 13.25
C HIS A 152 7.89 1.66 12.17
N GLY A 153 7.59 0.74 11.28
CA GLY A 153 8.39 0.39 10.11
C GLY A 153 9.64 -0.46 10.37
N ARG A 154 10.03 -0.72 11.62
CA ARG A 154 11.21 -1.53 11.89
C ARG A 154 10.92 -3.01 11.61
N ASP A 155 11.79 -3.65 10.78
CA ASP A 155 11.70 -5.07 10.44
C ASP A 155 10.30 -5.48 9.90
N SER A 156 9.65 -4.55 9.19
CA SER A 156 8.25 -4.69 8.77
C SER A 156 8.07 -5.06 7.30
N THR A 157 9.11 -4.90 6.47
CA THR A 157 9.03 -5.23 5.05
C THR A 157 9.31 -6.72 4.85
N VAL A 158 8.26 -7.50 4.66
CA VAL A 158 8.35 -8.95 4.44
C VAL A 158 8.38 -9.24 2.94
N ARG A 159 9.38 -10.00 2.48
CA ARG A 159 9.53 -10.40 1.09
C ARG A 159 9.00 -11.81 0.85
N GLN A 160 8.66 -12.12 -0.40
CA GLN A 160 8.34 -13.48 -0.81
C GLN A 160 9.55 -14.39 -0.61
N GLU A 161 9.33 -15.65 -0.28
CA GLU A 161 10.40 -16.60 0.02
C GLU A 161 11.32 -16.88 -1.17
N THR A 162 10.80 -16.78 -2.40
CA THR A 162 11.57 -16.95 -3.64
C THR A 162 12.19 -15.65 -4.17
N ASP A 163 11.93 -14.53 -3.51
CA ASP A 163 12.49 -13.25 -3.93
C ASP A 163 13.97 -13.16 -3.58
N THR A 164 14.80 -13.20 -4.61
CA THR A 164 16.26 -13.04 -4.55
C THR A 164 16.72 -11.68 -5.07
N THR A 165 15.78 -10.76 -5.34
CA THR A 165 16.10 -9.45 -5.89
C THR A 165 16.94 -8.66 -4.89
N GLU A 166 18.11 -8.22 -5.33
CA GLU A 166 18.94 -7.28 -4.60
C GLU A 166 18.83 -5.91 -5.26
N LEU A 167 18.30 -4.96 -4.51
CA LEU A 167 18.18 -3.58 -4.95
C LEU A 167 19.18 -2.72 -4.19
N PRO A 168 19.86 -1.78 -4.85
CA PRO A 168 20.66 -0.79 -4.14
C PRO A 168 19.70 0.04 -3.27
N MET A 169 19.89 -0.07 -1.96
CA MET A 169 19.13 0.69 -0.99
C MET A 169 20.03 1.75 -0.37
N PRO A 170 19.54 2.97 -0.07
CA PRO A 170 20.28 3.92 0.73
C PRO A 170 20.58 3.33 2.12
N PRO A 171 21.62 3.81 2.82
CA PRO A 171 21.89 3.40 4.18
C PRO A 171 20.63 3.51 5.03
N ALA A 172 20.49 2.61 6.02
CA ALA A 172 19.31 2.45 6.86
C ALA A 172 18.64 3.79 7.17
N SER A 173 17.50 4.01 6.55
CA SER A 173 16.65 5.17 6.76
C SER A 173 15.40 4.73 7.52
N ASP A 174 14.70 5.68 8.13
CA ASP A 174 13.41 5.43 8.80
C ASP A 174 12.27 5.10 7.82
N THR A 175 12.60 4.75 6.59
CA THR A 175 11.63 4.46 5.55
C THR A 175 11.13 3.02 5.65
N LEU A 176 9.83 2.84 5.74
CA LEU A 176 9.15 1.55 5.95
C LEU A 176 9.61 0.46 5.01
N TYR A 177 9.67 0.75 3.70
CA TYR A 177 10.02 -0.21 2.65
C TYR A 177 11.50 -0.62 2.63
N GLN A 178 12.34 0.02 3.43
CA GLN A 178 13.78 -0.27 3.54
C GLN A 178 14.12 -1.12 4.77
N SER A 179 13.19 -1.27 5.71
CA SER A 179 13.40 -2.06 6.92
C SER A 179 12.96 -3.50 6.71
N LEU A 180 13.88 -4.31 6.18
CA LEU A 180 13.63 -5.70 5.83
C LEU A 180 13.48 -6.58 7.07
N SER A 181 12.37 -7.33 7.11
CA SER A 181 12.15 -8.41 8.07
C SER A 181 12.99 -9.65 7.69
N PRO A 182 13.48 -10.41 8.66
CA PRO A 182 14.02 -11.74 8.42
C PRO A 182 12.93 -12.75 7.99
N LEU A 183 11.66 -12.42 8.23
CA LEU A 183 10.53 -13.27 7.84
C LEU A 183 10.31 -13.23 6.33
N ARG A 184 9.72 -14.33 5.81
CA ARG A 184 9.35 -14.46 4.40
C ARG A 184 7.93 -15.01 4.31
N PHE A 185 7.16 -14.55 3.31
CA PHE A 185 5.86 -15.14 2.99
C PHE A 185 5.97 -16.11 1.81
N SER A 186 5.14 -17.15 1.83
CA SER A 186 5.08 -18.15 0.75
C SER A 186 3.92 -17.92 -0.22
N VAL A 187 2.80 -17.42 0.27
CA VAL A 187 1.59 -17.16 -0.54
C VAL A 187 1.31 -15.65 -0.56
N PRO A 188 0.97 -15.07 -1.73
CA PRO A 188 0.88 -13.62 -1.90
C PRO A 188 -0.42 -13.04 -1.32
N PHE A 189 -0.57 -13.14 -0.01
CA PHE A 189 -1.61 -12.45 0.73
C PHE A 189 -1.17 -12.17 2.17
N PHE A 190 -1.83 -11.20 2.77
CA PHE A 190 -1.88 -11.03 4.22
C PHE A 190 -3.27 -10.56 4.65
N TYR A 191 -3.60 -10.74 5.93
CA TYR A 191 -4.80 -10.18 6.49
C TYR A 191 -4.56 -9.52 7.84
N GLY A 192 -5.46 -8.63 8.19
CA GLY A 192 -5.61 -8.07 9.52
C GLY A 192 -7.05 -8.23 10.00
N ARG A 193 -7.25 -8.07 11.31
CA ARG A 193 -8.58 -8.15 11.92
C ARG A 193 -9.11 -6.74 12.18
N PHE A 194 -10.39 -6.56 11.90
CA PHE A 194 -11.13 -5.35 12.26
C PHE A 194 -12.48 -5.77 12.83
N LYS A 195 -12.67 -5.60 14.13
CA LYS A 195 -13.82 -6.13 14.86
C LYS A 195 -13.98 -7.64 14.60
N ASP A 196 -15.15 -8.07 14.16
CA ASP A 196 -15.45 -9.46 13.82
C ASP A 196 -15.16 -9.81 12.34
N MET A 197 -14.55 -8.89 11.59
CA MET A 197 -14.23 -9.04 10.19
C MET A 197 -12.73 -9.26 9.96
N VAL A 198 -12.41 -9.81 8.81
CA VAL A 198 -11.05 -9.96 8.29
C VAL A 198 -10.90 -9.08 7.05
N LEU A 199 -9.93 -8.18 7.07
CA LEU A 199 -9.51 -7.41 5.90
C LEU A 199 -8.30 -8.11 5.28
N ILE A 200 -8.49 -8.71 4.11
CA ILE A 200 -7.46 -9.46 3.39
C ILE A 200 -6.98 -8.68 2.16
N TYR A 201 -5.68 -8.68 1.96
CA TYR A 201 -5.01 -8.19 0.76
C TYR A 201 -4.37 -9.36 0.04
N MET A 202 -4.65 -9.49 -1.26
CA MET A 202 -4.10 -10.54 -2.13
C MET A 202 -3.55 -9.91 -3.41
N TRP A 203 -2.44 -10.43 -3.96
CA TRP A 203 -1.84 -9.94 -5.21
C TRP A 203 -1.21 -11.06 -6.05
#